data_d388e621fb073ef8754f82750b5f6896
#
_entry.id   d388e621fb073ef8754f82750b5f6896
#
_cell.length_a   1.000
_cell.length_b   1.000
_cell.length_c   1.000
_cell.angle_alpha   90.00
_cell.angle_beta   90.00
_cell.angle_gamma   90.00
#
_symmetry.space_group_name_H-M   'P 1'
#
loop_
_entity.id
_entity.type
_entity.pdbx_description
1 polymer ?
#
loop_
_entity_poly.entity_id
_entity_poly.type
_entity_poly.pdbx_seq_one_letter_code
_entity_poly.pdbx_strand_id
1 'polypeptide(L)'
;MKRNLHKKYISLSILSGLLFGLSWPVNGIFFLIFIAFIPILLIEKELREKSLLQIYFYSFLSFIIWNTITSWWIINSSVFGMFFAVILYSLLMALVFTFYSLVSNKLGNKLGIIFFVSSWIVFEKFNLGWEFSWPSLILGNVFSESHQFIQWFEYTGTLGGSLWILFVNLIFFQTLIKYLNKKYYLKTLSIGLLSISFPIIISLFIYIQDIKHEKHVDIVIIQPNIDPYNRKYGRTNFEILQEFKKTTKNEKFNNKLIITPETYFSESPGYSLNNFFNSQFYKDLDIYLKEKKSEIISGIQFYKIYNSSKTKTKSSNYISDSTWVDIYNSSFINSKENQIYHKSKLVVGVENLPYKSVLEPLLGNLLLDFGGTVMTRATQENRSVFNTNSKILVAPVICYESMYGEYMTEYVRNGAQLIAIITNDGWWGNSPGHKQLLSYSKLRSIELRRSIVRSANTGISAIINEKGDVINSIPYEKNGIINDKVFVSNKLTFYAKYGDYIFRISLFFFIVIFLFYFAKKK
;
A
#
# COMPACT_ATOMS: atom_id res chain seq x y z
N MET A 1 4.35 43.22 -16.30
CA MET A 1 5.15 42.57 -15.24
C MET A 1 4.37 41.48 -14.48
N LYS A 2 3.21 41.75 -13.88
CA LYS A 2 2.40 40.73 -13.15
C LYS A 2 2.05 39.49 -13.98
N ARG A 3 1.64 39.64 -15.27
CA ARG A 3 1.27 38.52 -16.17
C ARG A 3 2.46 37.59 -16.46
N ASN A 4 3.69 38.10 -16.55
CA ASN A 4 4.88 37.26 -16.79
C ASN A 4 5.29 36.47 -15.53
N LEU A 5 5.11 37.04 -14.32
CA LEU A 5 5.35 36.36 -13.07
C LEU A 5 4.34 35.19 -12.87
N HIS A 6 3.06 35.40 -13.19
CA HIS A 6 2.05 34.34 -13.11
C HIS A 6 2.39 33.17 -14.05
N LYS A 7 2.78 33.46 -15.31
CA LYS A 7 3.22 32.44 -16.26
C LYS A 7 4.43 31.65 -15.73
N LYS A 8 5.43 32.34 -15.13
CA LYS A 8 6.60 31.69 -14.50
C LYS A 8 6.16 30.70 -13.40
N TYR A 9 5.27 31.10 -12.50
CA TYR A 9 4.83 30.23 -11.41
C TYR A 9 4.02 29.03 -11.89
N ILE A 10 3.14 29.21 -12.89
CA ILE A 10 2.43 28.10 -13.55
C ILE A 10 3.44 27.11 -14.14
N SER A 11 4.44 27.59 -14.90
CA SER A 11 5.44 26.72 -15.51
C SER A 11 6.26 25.96 -14.47
N LEU A 12 6.63 26.58 -13.35
CA LEU A 12 7.33 25.92 -12.25
C LEU A 12 6.46 24.88 -11.55
N SER A 13 5.15 25.17 -11.38
CA SER A 13 4.20 24.20 -10.81
C SER A 13 4.03 22.97 -11.71
N ILE A 14 3.87 23.19 -13.01
CA ILE A 14 3.79 22.10 -14.00
C ILE A 14 5.08 21.29 -13.99
N LEU A 15 6.24 21.94 -14.01
CA LEU A 15 7.54 21.25 -13.96
C LEU A 15 7.66 20.37 -12.71
N SER A 16 7.31 20.90 -11.53
CA SER A 16 7.33 20.12 -10.29
C SER A 16 6.39 18.91 -10.36
N GLY A 17 5.14 19.10 -10.79
CA GLY A 17 4.16 18.02 -10.95
C GLY A 17 4.63 16.93 -11.93
N LEU A 18 5.25 17.33 -13.05
CA LEU A 18 5.81 16.39 -14.02
C LEU A 18 7.02 15.63 -13.43
N LEU A 19 7.93 16.30 -12.71
CA LEU A 19 9.06 15.64 -12.06
C LEU A 19 8.60 14.59 -11.06
N PHE A 20 7.58 14.88 -10.24
CA PHE A 20 6.95 13.89 -9.36
C PHE A 20 6.33 12.74 -10.15
N GLY A 21 5.48 13.04 -11.14
CA GLY A 21 4.74 12.03 -11.90
C GLY A 21 5.66 11.12 -12.70
N LEU A 22 6.67 11.68 -13.39
CA LEU A 22 7.63 10.92 -14.19
C LEU A 22 8.65 10.14 -13.34
N SER A 23 8.77 10.42 -12.06
CA SER A 23 9.59 9.62 -11.14
C SER A 23 8.90 8.35 -10.66
N TRP A 24 7.55 8.28 -10.81
CA TRP A 24 6.74 7.26 -10.14
C TRP A 24 6.83 5.86 -10.82
N PRO A 25 6.81 4.75 -10.07
CA PRO A 25 6.69 3.42 -10.66
C PRO A 25 5.27 3.28 -11.30
N VAL A 26 5.07 2.60 -12.43
CA VAL A 26 6.02 1.72 -13.12
C VAL A 26 6.63 2.49 -14.30
N ASN A 27 7.89 2.19 -14.63
CA ASN A 27 8.67 2.81 -15.72
C ASN A 27 9.09 4.27 -15.46
N GLY A 28 8.99 4.79 -14.24
CA GLY A 28 9.44 6.13 -13.90
C GLY A 28 10.96 6.21 -13.72
N ILE A 29 11.51 7.41 -13.91
CA ILE A 29 12.90 7.73 -13.66
C ILE A 29 13.02 8.22 -12.21
N PHE A 30 13.21 7.31 -11.26
CA PHE A 30 13.14 7.63 -9.82
C PHE A 30 14.11 8.74 -9.38
N PHE A 31 15.24 8.97 -10.07
CA PHE A 31 16.17 10.06 -9.74
C PHE A 31 15.53 11.46 -9.83
N LEU A 32 14.48 11.63 -10.63
CA LEU A 32 13.77 12.90 -10.76
C LEU A 32 13.12 13.35 -9.45
N ILE A 33 12.79 12.41 -8.56
CA ILE A 33 12.17 12.70 -7.26
C ILE A 33 13.06 13.59 -6.38
N PHE A 34 14.39 13.49 -6.52
CA PHE A 34 15.36 14.26 -5.72
C PHE A 34 15.41 15.75 -6.04
N ILE A 35 14.76 16.17 -7.12
CA ILE A 35 14.66 17.58 -7.53
C ILE A 35 13.21 18.05 -7.69
N ALA A 36 12.23 17.17 -7.44
CA ALA A 36 10.82 17.42 -7.74
C ALA A 36 10.19 18.55 -6.89
N PHE A 37 10.64 18.73 -5.65
CA PHE A 37 10.20 19.84 -4.80
C PHE A 37 10.85 21.19 -5.16
N ILE A 38 11.97 21.23 -5.88
CA ILE A 38 12.75 22.48 -6.12
C ILE A 38 11.88 23.56 -6.77
N PRO A 39 11.11 23.29 -7.84
CA PRO A 39 10.32 24.34 -8.48
C PRO A 39 9.27 24.97 -7.56
N ILE A 40 8.56 24.19 -6.75
CA ILE A 40 7.59 24.75 -5.80
C ILE A 40 8.25 25.44 -4.60
N LEU A 41 9.44 25.00 -4.17
CA LEU A 41 10.24 25.70 -3.15
C LEU A 41 10.73 27.06 -3.65
N LEU A 42 11.02 27.21 -4.96
CA LEU A 42 11.33 28.52 -5.56
C LEU A 42 10.12 29.45 -5.52
N ILE A 43 8.91 28.94 -5.86
CA ILE A 43 7.66 29.70 -5.78
C ILE A 43 7.41 30.15 -4.33
N GLU A 44 7.53 29.23 -3.40
CA GLU A 44 7.34 29.49 -1.97
C GLU A 44 8.26 30.59 -1.47
N LYS A 45 9.55 30.51 -1.80
CA LYS A 45 10.53 31.52 -1.41
C LYS A 45 10.20 32.91 -1.95
N GLU A 46 9.69 33.03 -3.18
CA GLU A 46 9.32 34.33 -3.80
C GLU A 46 7.99 34.89 -3.25
N LEU A 47 7.07 34.03 -2.80
CA LEU A 47 5.71 34.39 -2.39
C LEU A 47 5.47 34.35 -0.88
N ARG A 48 6.39 33.81 -0.08
CA ARG A 48 6.23 33.59 1.37
C ARG A 48 5.71 34.82 2.12
N GLU A 49 6.26 35.99 1.84
CA GLU A 49 5.88 37.25 2.49
C GLU A 49 4.76 38.00 1.74
N LYS A 50 4.29 37.48 0.60
CA LYS A 50 3.35 38.16 -0.29
C LYS A 50 1.94 37.58 -0.23
N SER A 51 1.81 36.25 -0.41
CA SER A 51 0.49 35.62 -0.51
C SER A 51 0.54 34.11 -0.26
N LEU A 52 0.04 33.67 0.88
CA LEU A 52 -0.15 32.26 1.19
C LEU A 52 -1.14 31.58 0.25
N LEU A 53 -2.18 32.29 -0.18
CA LEU A 53 -3.18 31.76 -1.11
C LEU A 53 -2.56 31.40 -2.47
N GLN A 54 -1.63 32.22 -2.96
CA GLN A 54 -0.91 31.89 -4.20
C GLN A 54 0.01 30.68 -4.02
N ILE A 55 0.68 30.54 -2.87
CA ILE A 55 1.50 29.36 -2.57
C ILE A 55 0.60 28.10 -2.56
N TYR A 56 -0.56 28.17 -1.90
CA TYR A 56 -1.53 27.08 -1.90
C TYR A 56 -1.96 26.71 -3.32
N PHE A 57 -2.36 27.69 -4.13
CA PHE A 57 -2.82 27.46 -5.50
C PHE A 57 -1.74 26.81 -6.39
N TYR A 58 -0.50 27.34 -6.37
CA TYR A 58 0.57 26.81 -7.22
C TYR A 58 1.08 25.45 -6.74
N SER A 59 1.11 25.19 -5.44
CA SER A 59 1.44 23.87 -4.92
C SER A 59 0.31 22.86 -5.21
N PHE A 60 -0.96 23.26 -5.10
CA PHE A 60 -2.09 22.43 -5.53
C PHE A 60 -1.99 22.06 -7.01
N LEU A 61 -1.65 23.02 -7.89
CA LEU A 61 -1.47 22.75 -9.32
C LEU A 61 -0.34 21.72 -9.56
N SER A 62 0.72 21.77 -8.79
CA SER A 62 1.81 20.80 -8.87
C SER A 62 1.35 19.41 -8.42
N PHE A 63 0.69 19.31 -7.27
CA PHE A 63 0.28 18.04 -6.70
C PHE A 63 -0.87 17.38 -7.47
N ILE A 64 -1.79 18.16 -8.07
CA ILE A 64 -2.86 17.57 -8.88
C ILE A 64 -2.30 16.95 -10.18
N ILE A 65 -1.27 17.55 -10.77
CA ILE A 65 -0.58 16.96 -11.93
C ILE A 65 0.10 15.65 -11.52
N TRP A 66 0.85 15.66 -10.42
CA TRP A 66 1.47 14.44 -9.88
C TRP A 66 0.45 13.34 -9.63
N ASN A 67 -0.57 13.63 -8.83
CA ASN A 67 -1.58 12.64 -8.43
C ASN A 67 -2.36 12.09 -9.62
N THR A 68 -2.65 12.94 -10.62
CA THR A 68 -3.30 12.50 -11.86
C THR A 68 -2.41 11.52 -12.64
N ILE A 69 -1.13 11.86 -12.86
CA ILE A 69 -0.21 10.97 -13.60
C ILE A 69 -0.05 9.62 -12.90
N THR A 70 0.00 9.60 -11.59
CA THR A 70 0.29 8.38 -10.82
C THR A 70 -0.92 7.52 -10.52
N SER A 71 -2.13 8.11 -10.50
CA SER A 71 -3.35 7.45 -9.99
C SER A 71 -4.51 7.42 -10.98
N TRP A 72 -4.34 7.90 -12.23
CA TRP A 72 -5.41 7.91 -13.24
C TRP A 72 -6.07 6.55 -13.46
N TRP A 73 -5.34 5.47 -13.27
CA TRP A 73 -5.81 4.10 -13.47
C TRP A 73 -6.99 3.69 -12.57
N ILE A 74 -7.23 4.42 -11.46
CA ILE A 74 -8.40 4.20 -10.59
C ILE A 74 -9.71 4.39 -11.37
N ILE A 75 -9.70 5.16 -12.45
CA ILE A 75 -10.88 5.40 -13.32
C ILE A 75 -11.49 4.09 -13.81
N ASN A 76 -10.69 3.04 -14.00
CA ASN A 76 -11.14 1.73 -14.46
C ASN A 76 -12.05 1.02 -13.43
N SER A 77 -11.92 1.35 -12.15
CA SER A 77 -12.79 0.80 -11.09
C SER A 77 -13.87 1.79 -10.65
N SER A 78 -13.55 3.08 -10.61
CA SER A 78 -14.48 4.14 -10.21
C SER A 78 -14.03 5.50 -10.74
N VAL A 79 -14.81 6.09 -11.63
CA VAL A 79 -14.56 7.44 -12.15
C VAL A 79 -14.61 8.47 -11.01
N PHE A 80 -15.66 8.43 -10.19
CA PHE A 80 -15.79 9.32 -9.03
C PHE A 80 -14.66 9.13 -8.03
N GLY A 81 -14.31 7.87 -7.70
CA GLY A 81 -13.22 7.53 -6.78
C GLY A 81 -11.88 8.10 -7.23
N MET A 82 -11.59 8.09 -8.53
CA MET A 82 -10.38 8.69 -9.09
C MET A 82 -10.34 10.19 -8.88
N PHE A 83 -11.39 10.93 -9.31
CA PHE A 83 -11.42 12.39 -9.13
C PHE A 83 -11.39 12.79 -7.65
N PHE A 84 -12.16 12.09 -6.82
CA PHE A 84 -12.17 12.34 -5.37
C PHE A 84 -10.79 12.16 -4.75
N ALA A 85 -10.12 11.03 -5.00
CA ALA A 85 -8.79 10.75 -4.47
C ALA A 85 -7.78 11.80 -4.95
N VAL A 86 -7.69 12.04 -6.27
CA VAL A 86 -6.72 12.99 -6.86
C VAL A 86 -6.91 14.40 -6.31
N ILE A 87 -8.14 14.89 -6.24
CA ILE A 87 -8.41 16.26 -5.75
C ILE A 87 -8.15 16.34 -4.24
N LEU A 88 -8.71 15.43 -3.44
CA LEU A 88 -8.57 15.45 -1.99
C LEU A 88 -7.10 15.43 -1.55
N TYR A 89 -6.31 14.48 -2.08
CA TYR A 89 -4.90 14.38 -1.70
C TYR A 89 -4.08 15.57 -2.18
N SER A 90 -4.38 16.13 -3.35
CA SER A 90 -3.70 17.33 -3.83
C SER A 90 -3.99 18.56 -2.96
N LEU A 91 -5.23 18.71 -2.49
CA LEU A 91 -5.61 19.77 -1.55
C LEU A 91 -4.88 19.63 -0.21
N LEU A 92 -4.82 18.41 0.34
CA LEU A 92 -4.14 18.14 1.61
C LEU A 92 -2.63 18.34 1.51
N MET A 93 -1.98 17.89 0.44
CA MET A 93 -0.55 18.11 0.19
C MET A 93 -0.24 19.61 0.07
N ALA A 94 -1.07 20.36 -0.66
CA ALA A 94 -0.93 21.81 -0.79
C ALA A 94 -1.11 22.53 0.56
N LEU A 95 -2.00 22.04 1.40
CA LEU A 95 -2.21 22.55 2.75
C LEU A 95 -0.95 22.37 3.61
N VAL A 96 -0.37 21.15 3.62
CA VAL A 96 0.89 20.86 4.35
C VAL A 96 2.02 21.78 3.88
N PHE A 97 2.15 21.97 2.56
CA PHE A 97 3.16 22.84 1.99
C PHE A 97 2.94 24.32 2.34
N THR A 98 1.69 24.77 2.40
CA THR A 98 1.32 26.14 2.80
C THR A 98 1.59 26.38 4.29
N PHE A 99 1.33 25.38 5.15
CA PHE A 99 1.69 25.48 6.58
C PHE A 99 3.19 25.58 6.79
N TYR A 100 4.00 24.88 5.98
CA TYR A 100 5.45 25.06 5.97
C TYR A 100 5.83 26.52 5.71
N SER A 101 5.25 27.16 4.69
CA SER A 101 5.52 28.56 4.37
C SER A 101 5.12 29.50 5.51
N LEU A 102 3.93 29.27 6.09
CA LEU A 102 3.44 30.06 7.22
C LEU A 102 4.37 29.98 8.45
N VAL A 103 4.85 28.78 8.77
CA VAL A 103 5.79 28.56 9.88
C VAL A 103 7.15 29.18 9.58
N SER A 104 7.65 29.02 8.34
CA SER A 104 8.92 29.59 7.90
C SER A 104 8.92 31.12 7.96
N ASN A 105 7.79 31.74 7.61
CA ASN A 105 7.64 33.20 7.67
C ASN A 105 7.75 33.73 9.11
N LYS A 106 7.09 33.06 10.08
CA LYS A 106 7.06 33.50 11.48
C LYS A 106 8.30 33.09 12.27
N LEU A 107 8.80 31.86 12.10
CA LEU A 107 9.85 31.27 12.93
C LEU A 107 11.23 31.27 12.24
N GLY A 108 11.30 31.61 10.96
CA GLY A 108 12.52 31.60 10.16
C GLY A 108 12.81 30.26 9.50
N ASN A 109 13.74 30.31 8.52
CA ASN A 109 14.01 29.19 7.61
C ASN A 109 14.44 27.90 8.29
N LYS A 110 15.24 27.95 9.38
CA LYS A 110 15.75 26.74 10.02
C LYS A 110 14.62 25.91 10.64
N LEU A 111 13.76 26.55 11.44
CA LEU A 111 12.60 25.86 12.05
C LEU A 111 11.56 25.51 10.99
N GLY A 112 11.37 26.35 9.98
CA GLY A 112 10.49 26.08 8.86
C GLY A 112 10.88 24.80 8.10
N ILE A 113 12.17 24.58 7.80
CA ILE A 113 12.66 23.37 7.15
C ILE A 113 12.40 22.11 7.99
N ILE A 114 12.68 22.17 9.30
CA ILE A 114 12.41 21.06 10.20
C ILE A 114 10.89 20.77 10.25
N PHE A 115 10.08 21.84 10.29
CA PHE A 115 8.62 21.71 10.27
C PHE A 115 8.14 21.10 8.95
N PHE A 116 8.69 21.50 7.80
CA PHE A 116 8.33 20.93 6.49
C PHE A 116 8.55 19.42 6.44
N VAL A 117 9.76 18.98 6.82
CA VAL A 117 10.11 17.55 6.82
C VAL A 117 9.21 16.79 7.79
N SER A 118 9.05 17.28 9.01
CA SER A 118 8.26 16.61 10.03
C SER A 118 6.76 16.59 9.69
N SER A 119 6.20 17.70 9.20
CA SER A 119 4.79 17.76 8.80
C SER A 119 4.46 16.87 7.60
N TRP A 120 5.38 16.73 6.64
CA TRP A 120 5.20 15.82 5.51
C TRP A 120 5.17 14.35 5.96
N ILE A 121 6.10 13.93 6.79
CA ILE A 121 6.13 12.55 7.34
C ILE A 121 4.88 12.27 8.19
N VAL A 122 4.45 13.25 9.01
CA VAL A 122 3.22 13.13 9.80
C VAL A 122 2.00 13.00 8.89
N PHE A 123 1.95 13.78 7.81
CA PHE A 123 0.88 13.70 6.81
C PHE A 123 0.84 12.34 6.11
N GLU A 124 1.99 11.81 5.66
CA GLU A 124 2.04 10.47 5.05
C GLU A 124 1.54 9.39 6.02
N LYS A 125 1.92 9.47 7.30
CA LYS A 125 1.43 8.51 8.30
C LYS A 125 -0.06 8.69 8.59
N PHE A 126 -0.56 9.92 8.67
CA PHE A 126 -1.98 10.20 8.80
C PHE A 126 -2.79 9.54 7.68
N ASN A 127 -2.30 9.62 6.43
CA ASN A 127 -2.93 9.00 5.28
C ASN A 127 -3.02 7.48 5.35
N LEU A 128 -2.23 6.82 6.19
CA LEU A 128 -2.31 5.37 6.43
C LEU A 128 -3.35 4.99 7.50
N GLY A 129 -3.83 5.95 8.31
CA GLY A 129 -4.62 5.67 9.51
C GLY A 129 -6.07 6.14 9.47
N TRP A 130 -6.47 7.04 8.57
CA TRP A 130 -7.82 7.57 8.50
C TRP A 130 -8.72 6.76 7.53
N GLU A 131 -10.02 7.02 7.53
CA GLU A 131 -10.96 6.22 6.74
C GLU A 131 -10.86 6.45 5.22
N PHE A 132 -10.31 7.59 4.76
CA PHE A 132 -9.97 7.81 3.35
C PHE A 132 -8.51 7.42 3.03
N SER A 133 -7.96 6.40 3.67
CA SER A 133 -6.55 6.02 3.51
C SER A 133 -6.15 5.74 2.04
N TRP A 134 -5.02 6.31 1.62
CA TRP A 134 -4.45 6.10 0.29
C TRP A 134 -2.92 5.92 0.36
N PRO A 135 -2.43 4.69 0.60
CA PRO A 135 -1.01 4.42 0.85
C PRO A 135 -0.12 4.52 -0.41
N SER A 136 -0.71 4.64 -1.60
CA SER A 136 0.04 4.61 -2.87
C SER A 136 1.04 5.77 -3.01
N LEU A 137 0.72 6.95 -2.49
CA LEU A 137 1.47 8.19 -2.71
C LEU A 137 2.47 8.54 -1.59
N ILE A 138 2.90 7.57 -0.78
CA ILE A 138 4.06 7.77 0.11
C ILE A 138 5.30 7.96 -0.75
N LEU A 139 6.07 9.04 -0.54
CA LEU A 139 7.23 9.38 -1.37
C LEU A 139 8.21 8.21 -1.52
N GLY A 140 8.50 7.50 -0.44
CA GLY A 140 9.41 6.36 -0.46
C GLY A 140 8.98 5.20 -1.35
N ASN A 141 7.70 5.12 -1.77
CA ASN A 141 7.22 4.12 -2.71
C ASN A 141 7.83 4.27 -4.11
N VAL A 142 8.35 5.46 -4.44
CA VAL A 142 8.99 5.74 -5.73
C VAL A 142 10.13 4.76 -6.06
N PHE A 143 10.78 4.22 -5.05
CA PHE A 143 11.93 3.31 -5.22
C PHE A 143 11.55 1.84 -5.42
N SER A 144 10.26 1.49 -5.44
CA SER A 144 9.82 0.08 -5.44
C SER A 144 10.32 -0.74 -6.64
N GLU A 145 10.52 -0.13 -7.80
CA GLU A 145 11.15 -0.80 -8.96
C GLU A 145 12.68 -0.83 -8.88
N SER A 146 13.27 0.09 -8.12
CA SER A 146 14.72 0.19 -7.90
C SER A 146 15.11 -0.39 -6.54
N HIS A 147 14.50 -1.51 -6.19
CA HIS A 147 14.61 -2.18 -4.88
C HIS A 147 16.06 -2.49 -4.46
N GLN A 148 16.97 -2.65 -5.40
CA GLN A 148 18.41 -2.84 -5.14
C GLN A 148 19.05 -1.64 -4.42
N PHE A 149 18.49 -0.43 -4.56
CA PHE A 149 19.02 0.81 -3.98
C PHE A 149 18.44 1.16 -2.61
N ILE A 150 17.53 0.34 -2.08
CA ILE A 150 16.80 0.62 -0.85
C ILE A 150 16.83 -0.53 0.16
N GLN A 151 17.83 -1.39 0.11
CA GLN A 151 17.93 -2.54 1.03
C GLN A 151 17.97 -2.12 2.51
N TRP A 152 18.42 -0.90 2.79
CA TRP A 152 18.39 -0.31 4.13
C TRP A 152 16.97 0.04 4.65
N PHE A 153 15.91 -0.17 3.85
CA PHE A 153 14.52 -0.10 4.34
C PHE A 153 14.23 -1.15 5.42
N GLU A 154 15.03 -2.19 5.55
CA GLU A 154 14.95 -3.12 6.69
C GLU A 154 15.18 -2.44 8.05
N TYR A 155 15.78 -1.23 8.04
CA TYR A 155 15.97 -0.41 9.24
C TYR A 155 14.91 0.68 9.38
N THR A 156 14.48 1.30 8.31
CA THR A 156 13.72 2.57 8.33
C THR A 156 12.29 2.45 7.82
N GLY A 157 11.97 1.39 7.10
CA GLY A 157 10.74 1.31 6.31
C GLY A 157 10.69 2.35 5.19
N THR A 158 9.57 2.40 4.53
CA THR A 158 9.31 3.33 3.40
C THR A 158 9.38 4.80 3.80
N LEU A 159 9.02 5.16 5.06
CA LEU A 159 9.13 6.54 5.54
C LEU A 159 10.58 7.05 5.60
N GLY A 160 11.57 6.15 5.71
CA GLY A 160 12.97 6.50 5.55
C GLY A 160 13.29 7.00 4.13
N GLY A 161 12.68 6.39 3.13
CA GLY A 161 12.77 6.86 1.74
C GLY A 161 12.16 8.24 1.56
N SER A 162 11.01 8.51 2.17
CA SER A 162 10.38 9.84 2.17
C SER A 162 11.28 10.89 2.83
N LEU A 163 11.86 10.57 3.98
CA LEU A 163 12.82 11.44 4.66
C LEU A 163 14.05 11.73 3.78
N TRP A 164 14.59 10.73 3.12
CA TRP A 164 15.72 10.84 2.21
C TRP A 164 15.42 11.79 1.05
N ILE A 165 14.27 11.62 0.39
CA ILE A 165 13.82 12.49 -0.71
C ILE A 165 13.73 13.95 -0.26
N LEU A 166 13.04 14.22 0.85
CA LEU A 166 12.87 15.56 1.38
C LEU A 166 14.22 16.22 1.69
N PHE A 167 15.12 15.48 2.34
CA PHE A 167 16.45 15.96 2.70
C PHE A 167 17.28 16.32 1.47
N VAL A 168 17.32 15.46 0.45
CA VAL A 168 18.07 15.70 -0.78
C VAL A 168 17.51 16.90 -1.56
N ASN A 169 16.17 17.01 -1.69
CA ASN A 169 15.54 18.17 -2.33
C ASN A 169 15.93 19.49 -1.65
N LEU A 170 15.95 19.53 -0.32
CA LEU A 170 16.34 20.73 0.43
C LEU A 170 17.80 21.10 0.22
N ILE A 171 18.70 20.13 0.14
CA ILE A 171 20.13 20.39 -0.15
C ILE A 171 20.30 20.93 -1.58
N PHE A 172 19.67 20.32 -2.57
CA PHE A 172 19.75 20.80 -3.95
C PHE A 172 19.06 22.16 -4.13
N PHE A 173 17.96 22.41 -3.42
CA PHE A 173 17.36 23.73 -3.38
C PHE A 173 18.33 24.79 -2.81
N GLN A 174 19.00 24.50 -1.69
CA GLN A 174 20.03 25.41 -1.14
C GLN A 174 21.19 25.59 -2.10
N THR A 175 21.62 24.54 -2.79
CA THR A 175 22.68 24.60 -3.81
C THR A 175 22.28 25.56 -4.93
N LEU A 176 21.05 25.42 -5.45
CA LEU A 176 20.53 26.30 -6.51
C LEU A 176 20.45 27.75 -6.04
N ILE A 177 19.99 28.02 -4.82
CA ILE A 177 19.93 29.39 -4.27
C ILE A 177 21.33 30.01 -4.15
N LYS A 178 22.32 29.23 -3.71
CA LYS A 178 23.72 29.72 -3.66
C LYS A 178 24.25 30.05 -5.06
N TYR A 179 24.01 29.18 -6.04
CA TYR A 179 24.40 29.39 -7.43
C TYR A 179 23.78 30.67 -8.01
N LEU A 180 22.46 30.85 -7.88
CA LEU A 180 21.74 32.02 -8.37
C LEU A 180 22.22 33.31 -7.70
N ASN A 181 22.65 33.27 -6.44
CA ASN A 181 23.21 34.39 -5.70
C ASN A 181 24.72 34.56 -5.91
N LYS A 182 25.33 33.85 -6.86
CA LYS A 182 26.77 33.86 -7.14
C LYS A 182 27.67 33.57 -5.91
N LYS A 183 27.14 32.76 -4.96
CA LYS A 183 27.89 32.29 -3.78
C LYS A 183 28.51 30.93 -4.07
N TYR A 184 29.56 30.58 -3.31
CA TYR A 184 30.18 29.25 -3.41
C TYR A 184 29.18 28.12 -3.10
N TYR A 185 28.88 27.30 -4.09
CA TYR A 185 27.85 26.27 -4.04
C TYR A 185 28.41 24.83 -4.14
N LEU A 186 29.65 24.64 -4.59
CA LEU A 186 30.23 23.32 -4.86
C LEU A 186 30.21 22.43 -3.62
N LYS A 187 30.47 22.96 -2.43
CA LYS A 187 30.37 22.18 -1.17
C LYS A 187 28.98 21.63 -0.94
N THR A 188 27.93 22.43 -1.16
CA THR A 188 26.55 21.97 -0.98
C THR A 188 26.13 21.02 -2.10
N LEU A 189 26.60 21.19 -3.31
CA LEU A 189 26.40 20.25 -4.41
C LEU A 189 27.03 18.89 -4.08
N SER A 190 28.30 18.87 -3.63
CA SER A 190 28.95 17.61 -3.22
C SER A 190 28.22 16.91 -2.09
N ILE A 191 27.73 17.65 -1.09
CA ILE A 191 26.89 17.06 -0.02
C ILE A 191 25.61 16.45 -0.60
N GLY A 192 24.95 17.14 -1.55
CA GLY A 192 23.74 16.61 -2.21
C GLY A 192 24.01 15.31 -2.98
N LEU A 193 25.08 15.28 -3.77
CA LEU A 193 25.48 14.08 -4.51
C LEU A 193 25.87 12.92 -3.56
N LEU A 194 26.61 13.19 -2.50
CA LEU A 194 26.94 12.20 -1.48
C LEU A 194 25.70 11.71 -0.74
N SER A 195 24.71 12.57 -0.50
CA SER A 195 23.45 12.20 0.12
C SER A 195 22.61 11.23 -0.74
N ILE A 196 22.82 11.21 -2.05
CA ILE A 196 22.24 10.22 -2.95
C ILE A 196 23.11 8.96 -3.00
N SER A 197 24.41 9.13 -3.29
CA SER A 197 25.30 7.99 -3.57
C SER A 197 25.55 7.12 -2.34
N PHE A 198 25.69 7.68 -1.16
CA PHE A 198 26.02 6.94 0.06
C PHE A 198 24.96 5.92 0.47
N PRO A 199 23.64 6.24 0.56
CA PRO A 199 22.61 5.25 0.82
C PRO A 199 22.51 4.19 -0.27
N ILE A 200 22.74 4.54 -1.54
CA ILE A 200 22.76 3.59 -2.66
C ILE A 200 23.92 2.61 -2.50
N ILE A 201 25.13 3.07 -2.18
CA ILE A 201 26.31 2.22 -1.99
C ILE A 201 26.07 1.26 -0.82
N ILE A 202 25.54 1.73 0.31
CA ILE A 202 25.18 0.87 1.45
C ILE A 202 24.17 -0.18 1.01
N SER A 203 23.15 0.24 0.26
CA SER A 203 22.12 -0.66 -0.23
C SER A 203 22.68 -1.76 -1.13
N LEU A 204 23.51 -1.40 -2.08
CA LEU A 204 24.16 -2.36 -2.98
C LEU A 204 25.06 -3.33 -2.19
N PHE A 205 25.77 -2.84 -1.19
CA PHE A 205 26.57 -3.71 -0.32
C PHE A 205 25.71 -4.74 0.44
N ILE A 206 24.54 -4.31 0.96
CA ILE A 206 23.58 -5.23 1.61
C ILE A 206 22.98 -6.20 0.57
N TYR A 207 22.68 -5.71 -0.63
CA TYR A 207 22.06 -6.51 -1.69
C TYR A 207 22.94 -7.66 -2.16
N ILE A 208 24.25 -7.45 -2.32
CA ILE A 208 25.19 -8.50 -2.78
C ILE A 208 25.52 -9.54 -1.71
N GLN A 209 25.22 -9.26 -0.42
CA GLN A 209 25.47 -10.24 0.64
C GLN A 209 24.56 -11.47 0.48
N ASP A 210 25.13 -12.66 0.60
CA ASP A 210 24.36 -13.89 0.61
C ASP A 210 23.58 -14.04 1.91
N ILE A 211 22.26 -14.25 1.79
CA ILE A 211 21.42 -14.60 2.93
C ILE A 211 21.39 -16.11 3.05
N LYS A 212 21.96 -16.63 4.14
CA LYS A 212 21.92 -18.07 4.41
C LYS A 212 20.50 -18.49 4.79
N HIS A 213 19.95 -19.45 4.07
CA HIS A 213 18.64 -20.02 4.31
C HIS A 213 18.77 -21.43 4.87
N GLU A 214 18.11 -21.70 5.99
CA GLU A 214 18.12 -23.01 6.64
C GLU A 214 16.92 -23.87 6.24
N LYS A 215 15.80 -23.23 5.90
CA LYS A 215 14.52 -23.90 5.62
C LYS A 215 13.85 -23.36 4.37
N HIS A 216 13.11 -24.23 3.71
CA HIS A 216 12.25 -23.87 2.58
C HIS A 216 10.89 -24.56 2.71
N VAL A 217 9.91 -24.05 1.97
CA VAL A 217 8.60 -24.67 1.79
C VAL A 217 8.32 -24.82 0.31
N ASP A 218 7.78 -25.97 -0.09
CA ASP A 218 7.32 -26.22 -1.44
C ASP A 218 5.94 -25.60 -1.60
N ILE A 219 5.78 -24.73 -2.58
CA ILE A 219 4.54 -23.97 -2.81
C ILE A 219 3.97 -24.21 -4.20
N VAL A 220 2.67 -24.01 -4.30
CA VAL A 220 1.94 -23.93 -5.57
C VAL A 220 1.09 -22.67 -5.54
N ILE A 221 1.31 -21.77 -6.50
CA ILE A 221 0.50 -20.56 -6.68
C ILE A 221 -0.42 -20.79 -7.86
N ILE A 222 -1.70 -20.54 -7.70
CA ILE A 222 -2.71 -20.66 -8.76
C ILE A 222 -3.20 -19.30 -9.18
N GLN A 223 -3.12 -19.01 -10.49
CA GLN A 223 -3.73 -17.86 -11.14
C GLN A 223 -4.82 -18.32 -12.07
N PRO A 224 -6.10 -18.23 -11.69
CA PRO A 224 -7.21 -18.78 -12.48
C PRO A 224 -7.64 -17.89 -13.64
N ASN A 225 -7.33 -16.60 -13.60
CA ASN A 225 -7.74 -15.60 -14.59
C ASN A 225 -9.26 -15.56 -14.84
N ILE A 226 -10.05 -15.46 -13.76
CA ILE A 226 -11.51 -15.36 -13.84
C ILE A 226 -11.90 -13.89 -13.94
N ASP A 227 -12.71 -13.53 -14.95
CA ASP A 227 -13.25 -12.17 -15.10
C ASP A 227 -13.98 -11.71 -13.83
N PRO A 228 -13.49 -10.64 -13.16
CA PRO A 228 -14.06 -10.18 -11.90
C PRO A 228 -15.44 -9.55 -12.04
N TYR A 229 -15.82 -9.09 -13.22
CA TYR A 229 -17.08 -8.37 -13.46
C TYR A 229 -18.23 -9.31 -13.82
N ASN A 230 -18.00 -10.30 -14.71
CA ASN A 230 -19.07 -11.07 -15.32
C ASN A 230 -19.15 -12.52 -14.83
N ARG A 231 -18.04 -13.10 -14.36
CA ARG A 231 -17.98 -14.55 -14.06
C ARG A 231 -17.72 -14.89 -12.60
N LYS A 232 -17.08 -14.01 -11.84
CA LYS A 232 -16.54 -14.36 -10.52
C LYS A 232 -17.62 -14.68 -9.49
N TYR A 233 -18.65 -13.84 -9.41
CA TYR A 233 -19.67 -13.92 -8.37
C TYR A 233 -20.95 -14.66 -8.79
N GLY A 234 -21.05 -15.11 -10.03
CA GLY A 234 -22.18 -15.88 -10.57
C GLY A 234 -22.00 -17.39 -10.52
N ARG A 235 -20.89 -17.90 -9.95
CA ARG A 235 -20.55 -19.32 -9.88
C ARG A 235 -20.69 -19.83 -8.46
N THR A 236 -21.12 -21.11 -8.36
CA THR A 236 -21.14 -21.80 -7.06
C THR A 236 -19.73 -22.20 -6.64
N ASN A 237 -19.48 -22.29 -5.34
CA ASN A 237 -18.20 -22.75 -4.84
C ASN A 237 -17.91 -24.21 -5.21
N PHE A 238 -18.95 -25.03 -5.45
CA PHE A 238 -18.78 -26.37 -5.98
C PHE A 238 -18.24 -26.38 -7.40
N GLU A 239 -18.75 -25.51 -8.29
CA GLU A 239 -18.22 -25.38 -9.66
C GLU A 239 -16.76 -24.93 -9.64
N ILE A 240 -16.42 -23.98 -8.78
CA ILE A 240 -15.04 -23.51 -8.60
C ILE A 240 -14.15 -24.65 -8.07
N LEU A 241 -14.64 -25.45 -7.13
CA LEU A 241 -13.92 -26.62 -6.62
C LEU A 241 -13.69 -27.69 -7.71
N GLN A 242 -14.67 -27.94 -8.58
CA GLN A 242 -14.50 -28.87 -9.70
C GLN A 242 -13.45 -28.38 -10.70
N GLU A 243 -13.46 -27.08 -11.00
CA GLU A 243 -12.42 -26.48 -11.86
C GLU A 243 -11.04 -26.55 -11.19
N PHE A 244 -10.94 -26.27 -9.90
CA PHE A 244 -9.72 -26.44 -9.12
C PHE A 244 -9.19 -27.87 -9.22
N LYS A 245 -10.05 -28.86 -8.97
CA LYS A 245 -9.70 -30.30 -9.08
C LYS A 245 -9.22 -30.65 -10.49
N LYS A 246 -9.90 -30.15 -11.53
CA LYS A 246 -9.53 -30.36 -12.94
C LYS A 246 -8.17 -29.75 -13.27
N THR A 247 -7.96 -28.49 -12.90
CA THR A 247 -6.72 -27.75 -13.15
C THR A 247 -5.53 -28.39 -12.45
N THR A 248 -5.74 -28.93 -11.26
CA THR A 248 -4.69 -29.49 -10.41
C THR A 248 -4.55 -31.01 -10.51
N LYS A 249 -5.35 -31.67 -11.38
CA LYS A 249 -5.41 -33.14 -11.46
C LYS A 249 -4.04 -33.79 -11.73
N ASN A 250 -3.29 -33.23 -12.69
CA ASN A 250 -2.02 -33.77 -13.14
C ASN A 250 -0.80 -33.25 -12.34
N GLU A 251 -1.03 -32.30 -11.44
CA GLU A 251 0.01 -31.72 -10.64
C GLU A 251 0.41 -32.63 -9.48
N LYS A 252 1.71 -32.75 -9.25
CA LYS A 252 2.26 -33.47 -8.10
C LYS A 252 2.40 -32.49 -6.93
N PHE A 253 1.43 -32.54 -6.01
CA PHE A 253 1.39 -31.61 -4.87
C PHE A 253 1.97 -32.16 -3.56
N ASN A 254 2.61 -33.29 -3.55
CA ASN A 254 3.08 -33.97 -2.34
C ASN A 254 3.74 -33.00 -1.34
N ASN A 255 3.14 -32.83 -0.16
CA ASN A 255 3.58 -31.94 0.93
C ASN A 255 3.73 -30.45 0.53
N LYS A 256 2.89 -29.94 -0.38
CA LYS A 256 2.95 -28.55 -0.85
C LYS A 256 1.89 -27.68 -0.20
N LEU A 257 2.24 -26.41 -0.03
CA LEU A 257 1.30 -25.36 0.36
C LEU A 257 0.75 -24.69 -0.91
N ILE A 258 -0.54 -24.84 -1.15
CA ILE A 258 -1.25 -24.24 -2.28
C ILE A 258 -1.77 -22.87 -1.88
N ILE A 259 -1.55 -21.86 -2.73
CA ILE A 259 -2.04 -20.50 -2.53
C ILE A 259 -2.97 -20.14 -3.67
N THR A 260 -4.21 -19.75 -3.36
CA THR A 260 -5.19 -19.26 -4.33
C THR A 260 -5.57 -17.81 -4.06
N PRO A 261 -6.14 -17.08 -5.03
CA PRO A 261 -6.37 -15.64 -4.90
C PRO A 261 -7.40 -15.23 -3.84
N GLU A 262 -7.50 -13.91 -3.62
CA GLU A 262 -8.56 -13.25 -2.87
C GLU A 262 -9.93 -13.61 -3.40
N THR A 263 -10.87 -13.94 -2.50
CA THR A 263 -12.23 -14.38 -2.86
C THR A 263 -12.22 -15.40 -4.00
N TYR A 264 -11.34 -16.41 -3.92
CA TYR A 264 -11.28 -17.49 -4.91
C TYR A 264 -12.58 -18.27 -4.91
N PHE A 265 -13.05 -18.66 -3.72
CA PHE A 265 -14.39 -19.19 -3.51
C PHE A 265 -15.34 -18.01 -3.25
N SER A 266 -16.01 -17.56 -4.32
CA SER A 266 -16.67 -16.26 -4.41
C SER A 266 -18.20 -16.31 -4.49
N GLU A 267 -18.81 -17.49 -4.29
CA GLU A 267 -20.27 -17.64 -4.25
C GLU A 267 -20.91 -16.64 -3.28
N SER A 268 -21.94 -15.94 -3.72
CA SER A 268 -22.66 -14.95 -2.91
C SER A 268 -23.87 -15.61 -2.22
N PRO A 269 -24.14 -15.31 -0.95
CA PRO A 269 -23.46 -14.36 -0.04
C PRO A 269 -22.21 -14.90 0.66
N GLY A 270 -21.72 -16.09 0.32
CA GLY A 270 -20.61 -16.78 0.97
C GLY A 270 -21.10 -17.86 1.93
N TYR A 271 -20.23 -18.25 2.86
CA TYR A 271 -20.57 -19.25 3.89
C TYR A 271 -20.85 -18.60 5.24
N SER A 272 -21.78 -19.21 6.00
CA SER A 272 -21.92 -18.89 7.42
C SER A 272 -20.60 -19.20 8.15
N LEU A 273 -20.05 -18.19 8.84
CA LEU A 273 -18.78 -18.31 9.56
C LEU A 273 -18.78 -19.49 10.56
N ASN A 274 -19.90 -19.70 11.24
CA ASN A 274 -20.00 -20.72 12.29
C ASN A 274 -20.06 -22.16 11.74
N ASN A 275 -20.47 -22.36 10.47
CA ASN A 275 -20.77 -23.69 9.92
C ASN A 275 -19.84 -24.11 8.78
N PHE A 276 -18.87 -23.25 8.41
CA PHE A 276 -18.02 -23.47 7.25
C PHE A 276 -17.30 -24.82 7.26
N PHE A 277 -16.59 -25.13 8.34
CA PHE A 277 -15.80 -26.37 8.45
C PHE A 277 -16.67 -27.65 8.52
N ASN A 278 -17.96 -27.50 8.78
CA ASN A 278 -18.92 -28.60 8.75
C ASN A 278 -19.64 -28.73 7.41
N SER A 279 -19.46 -27.79 6.48
CA SER A 279 -20.11 -27.77 5.17
C SER A 279 -19.64 -28.93 4.28
N GLN A 280 -20.53 -29.40 3.39
CA GLN A 280 -20.16 -30.41 2.41
C GLN A 280 -19.07 -29.96 1.47
N PHE A 281 -19.10 -28.70 1.07
CA PHE A 281 -18.02 -28.07 0.27
C PHE A 281 -16.65 -28.21 0.93
N TYR A 282 -16.53 -27.86 2.22
CA TYR A 282 -15.26 -27.96 2.92
C TYR A 282 -14.79 -29.40 3.07
N LYS A 283 -15.69 -30.33 3.35
CA LYS A 283 -15.39 -31.77 3.43
C LYS A 283 -14.85 -32.30 2.10
N ASP A 284 -15.47 -31.93 0.97
CA ASP A 284 -15.04 -32.36 -0.37
C ASP A 284 -13.69 -31.77 -0.76
N LEU A 285 -13.41 -30.52 -0.34
CA LEU A 285 -12.11 -29.90 -0.51
C LEU A 285 -11.03 -30.58 0.35
N ASP A 286 -11.34 -30.85 1.62
CA ASP A 286 -10.43 -31.47 2.58
C ASP A 286 -10.05 -32.90 2.16
N ILE A 287 -11.02 -33.71 1.69
CA ILE A 287 -10.78 -35.06 1.14
C ILE A 287 -9.80 -34.97 -0.02
N TYR A 288 -10.05 -34.07 -0.99
CA TYR A 288 -9.18 -33.90 -2.15
C TYR A 288 -7.75 -33.48 -1.78
N LEU A 289 -7.61 -32.56 -0.83
CA LEU A 289 -6.29 -32.08 -0.38
C LEU A 289 -5.54 -33.16 0.39
N LYS A 290 -6.23 -33.98 1.18
CA LYS A 290 -5.65 -35.16 1.87
C LYS A 290 -5.14 -36.21 0.88
N GLU A 291 -5.87 -36.50 -0.18
CA GLU A 291 -5.43 -37.39 -1.27
C GLU A 291 -4.14 -36.86 -1.94
N LYS A 292 -4.04 -35.54 -2.12
CA LYS A 292 -2.87 -34.87 -2.67
C LYS A 292 -1.75 -34.64 -1.63
N LYS A 293 -1.97 -34.96 -0.35
CA LYS A 293 -1.07 -34.67 0.79
C LYS A 293 -0.63 -33.20 0.85
N SER A 294 -1.57 -32.29 0.66
CA SER A 294 -1.31 -30.84 0.53
C SER A 294 -2.22 -30.02 1.42
N GLU A 295 -1.85 -28.78 1.62
CA GLU A 295 -2.63 -27.78 2.35
C GLU A 295 -2.96 -26.62 1.42
N ILE A 296 -4.00 -25.86 1.72
CA ILE A 296 -4.39 -24.68 0.94
C ILE A 296 -4.59 -23.45 1.83
N ILE A 297 -4.03 -22.32 1.39
CA ILE A 297 -4.45 -20.98 1.84
C ILE A 297 -5.28 -20.38 0.71
N SER A 298 -6.53 -20.07 0.98
CA SER A 298 -7.48 -19.63 -0.03
C SER A 298 -8.31 -18.44 0.42
N GLY A 299 -8.64 -17.56 -0.53
CA GLY A 299 -9.60 -16.48 -0.33
C GLY A 299 -11.04 -16.98 -0.40
N ILE A 300 -11.89 -16.49 0.50
CA ILE A 300 -13.30 -16.84 0.61
C ILE A 300 -14.12 -15.69 1.21
N GLN A 301 -15.43 -15.68 0.96
CA GLN A 301 -16.36 -14.75 1.60
C GLN A 301 -17.14 -15.45 2.71
N PHE A 302 -17.20 -14.82 3.89
CA PHE A 302 -18.05 -15.27 5.00
C PHE A 302 -19.11 -14.24 5.35
N TYR A 303 -20.18 -14.71 6.00
CA TYR A 303 -21.16 -13.85 6.64
C TYR A 303 -21.49 -14.35 8.05
N LYS A 304 -21.98 -13.42 8.88
CA LYS A 304 -22.51 -13.70 10.23
C LYS A 304 -23.78 -12.88 10.43
N ILE A 305 -24.89 -13.55 10.78
CA ILE A 305 -26.19 -12.93 11.00
C ILE A 305 -26.37 -12.62 12.48
N TYR A 306 -26.99 -11.48 12.77
CA TYR A 306 -27.39 -11.02 14.09
C TYR A 306 -28.88 -10.69 14.08
N ASN A 307 -29.64 -11.29 15.01
CA ASN A 307 -31.08 -11.12 15.13
C ASN A 307 -31.47 -10.08 16.20
N SER A 308 -30.52 -9.25 16.64
CA SER A 308 -30.75 -8.22 17.63
C SER A 308 -29.77 -7.06 17.45
N SER A 309 -30.29 -5.83 17.62
CA SER A 309 -29.48 -4.62 17.63
C SER A 309 -28.44 -4.57 18.75
N LYS A 310 -28.64 -5.34 19.83
CA LYS A 310 -27.71 -5.41 20.97
C LYS A 310 -26.46 -6.23 20.67
N THR A 311 -26.52 -7.16 19.71
CA THR A 311 -25.43 -8.10 19.39
C THR A 311 -24.69 -7.75 18.11
N LYS A 312 -25.22 -6.84 17.28
CA LYS A 312 -24.59 -6.39 16.03
C LYS A 312 -23.28 -5.67 16.29
N THR A 313 -22.37 -5.72 15.33
CA THR A 313 -21.13 -4.95 15.35
C THR A 313 -21.32 -3.54 14.76
N LYS A 314 -20.29 -2.69 14.81
CA LYS A 314 -20.30 -1.37 14.15
C LYS A 314 -20.34 -1.48 12.63
N SER A 315 -19.83 -2.56 12.06
CA SER A 315 -19.79 -2.85 10.63
C SER A 315 -21.04 -3.59 10.10
N SER A 316 -21.97 -3.97 10.98
CA SER A 316 -23.16 -4.73 10.58
C SER A 316 -24.06 -3.90 9.67
N ASN A 317 -24.43 -4.49 8.56
CA ASN A 317 -25.37 -3.93 7.60
C ASN A 317 -26.79 -4.41 7.95
N TYR A 318 -27.75 -3.48 7.90
CA TYR A 318 -29.17 -3.80 8.12
C TYR A 318 -29.75 -4.53 6.92
N ILE A 319 -30.53 -5.59 7.16
CA ILE A 319 -31.24 -6.32 6.10
C ILE A 319 -32.74 -6.06 6.21
N SER A 320 -33.37 -6.53 7.28
CA SER A 320 -34.82 -6.42 7.55
C SER A 320 -35.14 -6.84 8.98
N ASP A 321 -36.30 -6.45 9.51
CA ASP A 321 -36.94 -6.99 10.72
C ASP A 321 -35.99 -7.31 11.90
N SER A 322 -35.19 -6.32 12.29
CA SER A 322 -34.18 -6.49 13.36
C SER A 322 -33.06 -7.48 13.04
N THR A 323 -32.81 -7.75 11.75
CA THR A 323 -31.74 -8.61 11.26
C THR A 323 -30.60 -7.78 10.67
N TRP A 324 -29.38 -8.06 11.10
CA TRP A 324 -28.14 -7.46 10.59
C TRP A 324 -27.18 -8.53 10.11
N VAL A 325 -26.31 -8.17 9.18
CA VAL A 325 -25.28 -9.07 8.66
C VAL A 325 -23.91 -8.39 8.65
N ASP A 326 -22.91 -9.10 9.14
CA ASP A 326 -21.51 -8.83 8.87
C ASP A 326 -21.07 -9.67 7.67
N ILE A 327 -20.42 -9.05 6.71
CA ILE A 327 -19.82 -9.70 5.55
C ILE A 327 -18.31 -9.55 5.64
N TYR A 328 -17.57 -10.66 5.52
CA TYR A 328 -16.12 -10.71 5.66
C TYR A 328 -15.46 -11.12 4.35
N ASN A 329 -14.47 -10.35 3.93
CA ASN A 329 -13.47 -10.80 2.95
C ASN A 329 -12.37 -11.53 3.74
N SER A 330 -12.15 -12.80 3.46
CA SER A 330 -11.38 -13.66 4.35
C SER A 330 -10.41 -14.56 3.61
N SER A 331 -9.44 -15.05 4.36
CA SER A 331 -8.59 -16.17 4.00
C SER A 331 -8.79 -17.31 5.01
N PHE A 332 -8.66 -18.56 4.57
CA PHE A 332 -8.63 -19.72 5.44
C PHE A 332 -7.46 -20.63 5.08
N ILE A 333 -7.01 -21.41 6.03
CA ILE A 333 -6.09 -22.53 5.82
C ILE A 333 -6.79 -23.83 6.20
N ASN A 334 -6.61 -24.84 5.35
CA ASN A 334 -6.94 -26.22 5.68
C ASN A 334 -5.67 -26.88 6.21
N SER A 335 -5.55 -26.96 7.52
CA SER A 335 -4.46 -27.63 8.24
C SER A 335 -5.02 -28.41 9.43
N LYS A 336 -4.18 -29.04 10.24
CA LYS A 336 -4.64 -29.74 11.45
C LYS A 336 -5.45 -28.85 12.39
N GLU A 337 -5.08 -27.58 12.45
CA GLU A 337 -5.80 -26.53 13.17
C GLU A 337 -6.39 -25.58 12.14
N ASN A 338 -7.62 -25.84 11.71
CA ASN A 338 -8.31 -24.98 10.76
C ASN A 338 -8.39 -23.54 11.26
N GLN A 339 -7.87 -22.59 10.48
CA GLN A 339 -7.79 -21.19 10.87
C GLN A 339 -8.41 -20.29 9.80
N ILE A 340 -8.99 -19.17 10.24
CA ILE A 340 -9.58 -18.13 9.40
C ILE A 340 -8.94 -16.80 9.77
N TYR A 341 -8.72 -15.97 8.76
CA TYR A 341 -8.28 -14.59 8.88
C TYR A 341 -9.25 -13.69 8.11
N HIS A 342 -9.66 -12.56 8.70
CA HIS A 342 -10.51 -11.57 8.05
C HIS A 342 -9.72 -10.32 7.69
N LYS A 343 -9.89 -9.86 6.45
CA LYS A 343 -9.27 -8.63 5.94
C LYS A 343 -9.55 -7.44 6.85
N SER A 344 -8.54 -6.66 7.15
CA SER A 344 -8.64 -5.56 8.13
C SER A 344 -8.30 -4.18 7.55
N LYS A 345 -7.68 -4.11 6.36
CA LYS A 345 -7.52 -2.87 5.60
C LYS A 345 -8.39 -2.96 4.35
N LEU A 346 -9.53 -2.28 4.42
CA LEU A 346 -10.55 -2.29 3.37
C LEU A 346 -10.26 -1.25 2.29
N VAL A 347 -10.65 -1.56 1.05
CA VAL A 347 -10.56 -0.61 -0.06
C VAL A 347 -11.65 0.45 0.09
N VAL A 348 -11.21 1.69 0.16
CA VAL A 348 -12.07 2.87 0.37
C VAL A 348 -13.09 3.01 -0.76
N GLY A 349 -14.35 3.20 -0.41
CA GLY A 349 -15.46 3.39 -1.36
C GLY A 349 -15.97 2.12 -2.04
N VAL A 350 -15.24 0.99 -1.94
CA VAL A 350 -15.61 -0.30 -2.54
C VAL A 350 -15.99 -1.33 -1.47
N GLU A 351 -15.19 -1.48 -0.44
CA GLU A 351 -15.42 -2.42 0.67
C GLU A 351 -15.88 -1.72 1.94
N ASN A 352 -15.70 -0.43 2.02
CA ASN A 352 -16.05 0.41 3.16
C ASN A 352 -16.53 1.78 2.68
N LEU A 353 -17.67 2.24 3.20
CA LEU A 353 -18.09 3.64 3.10
C LEU A 353 -17.44 4.41 4.26
N PRO A 354 -16.44 5.27 3.98
CA PRO A 354 -15.82 6.08 5.03
C PRO A 354 -16.84 6.95 5.76
N TYR A 355 -16.67 7.11 7.06
CA TYR A 355 -17.56 7.94 7.90
C TYR A 355 -19.05 7.68 7.62
N LYS A 356 -19.42 6.39 7.53
CA LYS A 356 -20.74 5.91 7.11
C LYS A 356 -21.89 6.66 7.78
N SER A 357 -21.81 6.91 9.08
CA SER A 357 -22.83 7.64 9.85
C SER A 357 -23.10 9.07 9.35
N VAL A 358 -22.15 9.68 8.65
CA VAL A 358 -22.24 11.04 8.11
C VAL A 358 -22.51 11.02 6.61
N LEU A 359 -21.78 10.19 5.87
CA LEU A 359 -21.84 10.22 4.39
C LEU A 359 -23.03 9.44 3.81
N GLU A 360 -23.47 8.37 4.45
CA GLU A 360 -24.63 7.59 3.95
C GLU A 360 -25.92 8.43 3.90
N PRO A 361 -26.31 9.19 4.96
CA PRO A 361 -27.49 10.05 4.90
C PRO A 361 -27.39 11.19 3.88
N LEU A 362 -26.17 11.68 3.59
CA LEU A 362 -25.94 12.82 2.70
C LEU A 362 -25.78 12.42 1.23
N LEU A 363 -25.13 11.30 0.96
CA LEU A 363 -24.62 10.94 -0.36
C LEU A 363 -24.94 9.48 -0.76
N GLY A 364 -25.70 8.71 0.05
CA GLY A 364 -25.87 7.26 -0.14
C GLY A 364 -26.29 6.86 -1.55
N ASN A 365 -27.35 7.48 -2.09
CA ASN A 365 -27.84 7.21 -3.45
C ASN A 365 -26.80 7.61 -4.52
N LEU A 366 -26.20 8.78 -4.35
CA LEU A 366 -25.18 9.30 -5.27
C LEU A 366 -23.94 8.39 -5.33
N LEU A 367 -23.53 7.83 -4.18
CA LEU A 367 -22.38 6.90 -4.10
C LEU A 367 -22.67 5.60 -4.83
N LEU A 368 -23.89 5.07 -4.74
CA LEU A 368 -24.31 3.88 -5.50
C LEU A 368 -24.33 4.15 -7.01
N ASP A 369 -24.86 5.30 -7.43
CA ASP A 369 -24.94 5.71 -8.84
C ASP A 369 -23.53 5.82 -9.48
N PHE A 370 -22.51 6.16 -8.68
CA PHE A 370 -21.12 6.27 -9.13
C PHE A 370 -20.27 4.99 -8.88
N GLY A 371 -20.92 3.85 -8.61
CA GLY A 371 -20.23 2.56 -8.44
C GLY A 371 -19.56 2.35 -7.09
N GLY A 372 -19.92 3.15 -6.08
CA GLY A 372 -19.50 2.95 -4.69
C GLY A 372 -20.36 1.92 -3.95
N THR A 373 -20.14 1.78 -2.66
CA THR A 373 -20.93 0.91 -1.78
C THR A 373 -21.45 1.67 -0.57
N VAL A 374 -22.65 1.31 -0.14
CA VAL A 374 -23.20 1.71 1.17
C VAL A 374 -23.01 0.61 2.22
N MET A 375 -22.59 -0.58 1.80
CA MET A 375 -22.28 -1.70 2.69
C MET A 375 -20.84 -1.57 3.19
N THR A 376 -20.62 -1.98 4.44
CA THR A 376 -19.29 -2.05 5.04
C THR A 376 -18.97 -3.51 5.33
N ARG A 377 -17.78 -3.96 4.95
CA ARG A 377 -17.27 -5.27 5.34
C ARG A 377 -16.75 -5.24 6.77
N ALA A 378 -16.95 -6.32 7.48
CA ALA A 378 -16.42 -6.49 8.82
C ALA A 378 -14.95 -6.88 8.77
N THR A 379 -14.21 -6.49 9.81
CA THR A 379 -12.75 -6.65 9.93
C THR A 379 -12.38 -7.34 11.23
N GLN A 380 -11.13 -7.79 11.36
CA GLN A 380 -10.56 -8.22 12.63
C GLN A 380 -9.45 -7.29 13.12
N GLU A 381 -9.23 -7.22 14.42
CA GLU A 381 -8.23 -6.31 15.01
C GLU A 381 -6.80 -6.83 14.91
N ASN A 382 -6.57 -8.12 15.18
CA ASN A 382 -5.24 -8.70 15.31
C ASN A 382 -4.75 -9.33 14.00
N ARG A 383 -3.45 -9.25 13.76
CA ARG A 383 -2.74 -9.90 12.63
C ARG A 383 -2.41 -11.33 13.03
N SER A 384 -3.36 -12.24 12.85
CA SER A 384 -3.10 -13.66 13.07
C SER A 384 -2.26 -14.26 11.95
N VAL A 385 -1.48 -15.28 12.27
CA VAL A 385 -0.69 -16.06 11.32
C VAL A 385 -1.24 -17.47 11.23
N PHE A 386 -1.16 -18.08 10.06
CA PHE A 386 -1.56 -19.47 9.84
C PHE A 386 -0.42 -20.43 10.17
N ASN A 387 -0.75 -21.49 10.89
CA ASN A 387 0.19 -22.57 11.20
C ASN A 387 -0.04 -23.72 10.21
N THR A 388 0.95 -24.00 9.37
CA THR A 388 0.91 -25.12 8.43
C THR A 388 1.18 -26.46 9.13
N ASN A 389 0.84 -27.58 8.48
CA ASN A 389 1.19 -28.92 9.00
C ASN A 389 2.71 -29.13 9.14
N SER A 390 3.50 -28.43 8.33
CA SER A 390 4.97 -28.42 8.43
C SER A 390 5.51 -27.45 9.49
N LYS A 391 4.63 -26.84 10.30
CA LYS A 391 4.96 -25.87 11.36
C LYS A 391 5.66 -24.61 10.82
N ILE A 392 5.33 -24.21 9.61
CA ILE A 392 5.71 -22.91 9.05
C ILE A 392 4.59 -21.93 9.36
N LEU A 393 4.94 -20.77 9.92
CA LEU A 393 3.97 -19.69 10.18
C LEU A 393 3.88 -18.76 8.98
N VAL A 394 2.68 -18.63 8.42
CA VAL A 394 2.42 -17.86 7.19
C VAL A 394 1.48 -16.68 7.49
N ALA A 395 1.85 -15.48 7.06
CA ALA A 395 1.00 -14.30 7.12
C ALA A 395 -0.04 -14.35 5.97
N PRO A 396 -1.36 -14.44 6.25
CA PRO A 396 -2.40 -14.47 5.20
C PRO A 396 -2.84 -13.04 4.84
N VAL A 397 -2.05 -12.36 4.04
CA VAL A 397 -2.26 -10.95 3.68
C VAL A 397 -3.24 -10.83 2.53
N ILE A 398 -4.30 -10.04 2.69
CA ILE A 398 -5.33 -9.88 1.68
C ILE A 398 -5.18 -8.54 0.95
N CYS A 399 -4.70 -8.59 -0.30
CA CYS A 399 -4.72 -7.51 -1.29
C CYS A 399 -4.16 -6.17 -0.75
N TYR A 400 -5.03 -5.19 -0.54
CA TYR A 400 -4.72 -3.83 -0.11
C TYR A 400 -3.91 -3.75 1.21
N GLU A 401 -4.00 -4.73 2.08
CA GLU A 401 -3.22 -4.81 3.33
C GLU A 401 -1.72 -4.77 3.08
N SER A 402 -1.25 -5.34 1.96
CA SER A 402 0.17 -5.39 1.59
C SER A 402 0.80 -4.01 1.35
N MET A 403 -0.02 -2.97 1.17
CA MET A 403 0.48 -1.61 0.97
C MET A 403 0.92 -0.92 2.26
N TYR A 404 0.54 -1.43 3.44
CA TYR A 404 0.77 -0.79 4.74
C TYR A 404 1.98 -1.40 5.45
N GLY A 405 3.14 -0.71 5.39
CA GLY A 405 4.40 -1.25 5.93
C GLY A 405 4.34 -1.60 7.42
N GLU A 406 4.01 -0.66 8.30
CA GLU A 406 3.96 -0.93 9.75
C GLU A 406 2.89 -1.97 10.12
N TYR A 407 1.76 -1.97 9.44
CA TYR A 407 0.72 -2.99 9.59
C TYR A 407 1.28 -4.41 9.35
N MET A 408 2.10 -4.57 8.32
CA MET A 408 2.72 -5.84 7.99
C MET A 408 3.75 -6.31 9.03
N THR A 409 4.33 -5.39 9.81
CA THR A 409 5.31 -5.75 10.85
C THR A 409 4.71 -6.61 11.96
N GLU A 410 3.41 -6.46 12.23
CA GLU A 410 2.73 -7.22 13.27
C GLU A 410 2.67 -8.72 12.95
N TYR A 411 2.43 -9.10 11.69
CA TYR A 411 2.50 -10.51 11.30
C TYR A 411 3.88 -11.12 11.59
N VAL A 412 4.94 -10.37 11.31
CA VAL A 412 6.31 -10.84 11.54
C VAL A 412 6.63 -10.91 13.02
N ARG A 413 6.15 -9.96 13.83
CA ARG A 413 6.25 -10.05 15.30
C ARG A 413 5.45 -11.22 15.87
N ASN A 414 4.36 -11.60 15.23
CA ASN A 414 3.55 -12.79 15.57
C ASN A 414 4.16 -14.08 15.00
N GLY A 415 5.38 -14.03 14.47
CA GLY A 415 6.17 -15.18 14.07
C GLY A 415 6.07 -15.57 12.59
N ALA A 416 5.42 -14.79 11.71
CA ALA A 416 5.35 -15.12 10.30
C ALA A 416 6.73 -15.30 9.67
N GLN A 417 6.94 -16.45 9.04
CA GLN A 417 8.19 -16.85 8.37
C GLN A 417 8.10 -16.63 6.85
N LEU A 418 6.89 -16.64 6.33
CA LEU A 418 6.51 -16.42 4.93
C LEU A 418 5.31 -15.48 4.87
N ILE A 419 5.21 -14.70 3.81
CA ILE A 419 4.04 -13.85 3.54
C ILE A 419 3.31 -14.39 2.31
N ALA A 420 2.03 -14.75 2.47
CA ALA A 420 1.14 -15.12 1.39
C ALA A 420 0.20 -13.92 1.10
N ILE A 421 0.41 -13.25 -0.04
CA ILE A 421 -0.49 -12.19 -0.50
C ILE A 421 -1.49 -12.82 -1.46
N ILE A 422 -2.76 -12.76 -1.11
CA ILE A 422 -3.86 -13.14 -1.99
C ILE A 422 -4.58 -11.90 -2.47
N THR A 423 -4.81 -11.76 -3.79
CA THR A 423 -5.31 -10.52 -4.36
C THR A 423 -6.17 -10.71 -5.61
N ASN A 424 -6.93 -9.67 -5.96
CA ASN A 424 -7.68 -9.60 -7.20
C ASN A 424 -7.48 -8.24 -7.87
N ASP A 425 -6.47 -8.14 -8.72
CA ASP A 425 -6.07 -6.89 -9.38
C ASP A 425 -6.81 -6.61 -10.70
N GLY A 426 -7.77 -7.46 -11.08
CA GLY A 426 -8.50 -7.34 -12.33
C GLY A 426 -9.39 -6.10 -12.45
N TRP A 427 -9.65 -5.42 -11.33
CA TRP A 427 -10.48 -4.21 -11.28
C TRP A 427 -9.89 -2.99 -12.01
N TRP A 428 -8.59 -3.01 -12.30
CA TRP A 428 -7.89 -1.85 -12.87
C TRP A 428 -7.54 -2.00 -14.34
N GLY A 429 -7.99 -3.08 -14.99
CA GLY A 429 -7.62 -3.38 -16.36
C GLY A 429 -6.09 -3.51 -16.54
N ASN A 430 -5.62 -3.58 -17.78
CA ASN A 430 -4.19 -3.61 -18.08
C ASN A 430 -3.56 -2.20 -17.95
N SER A 431 -3.53 -1.69 -16.73
CA SER A 431 -3.04 -0.35 -16.36
C SER A 431 -1.85 -0.43 -15.41
N PRO A 432 -1.21 0.70 -15.05
CA PRO A 432 -0.14 0.70 -14.05
C PRO A 432 -0.55 0.18 -12.66
N GLY A 433 -1.85 0.18 -12.31
CA GLY A 433 -2.32 -0.15 -10.96
C GLY A 433 -1.86 -1.51 -10.47
N HIS A 434 -2.10 -2.59 -11.22
CA HIS A 434 -1.68 -3.94 -10.82
C HIS A 434 -0.15 -4.10 -10.74
N LYS A 435 0.60 -3.39 -11.60
CA LYS A 435 2.07 -3.38 -11.57
C LYS A 435 2.61 -2.62 -10.35
N GLN A 436 1.98 -1.50 -9.98
CA GLN A 436 2.33 -0.76 -8.76
C GLN A 436 2.12 -1.62 -7.51
N LEU A 437 1.00 -2.36 -7.42
CA LEU A 437 0.76 -3.24 -6.26
C LEU A 437 1.81 -4.35 -6.15
N LEU A 438 2.21 -4.95 -7.27
CA LEU A 438 3.31 -5.91 -7.27
C LEU A 438 4.61 -5.24 -6.81
N SER A 439 4.92 -4.04 -7.32
CA SER A 439 6.15 -3.34 -6.97
C SER A 439 6.21 -2.98 -5.48
N TYR A 440 5.09 -2.59 -4.88
CA TYR A 440 5.03 -2.32 -3.44
C TYR A 440 5.20 -3.57 -2.59
N SER A 441 4.86 -4.75 -3.11
CA SER A 441 5.18 -6.03 -2.44
C SER A 441 6.69 -6.23 -2.29
N LYS A 442 7.52 -5.74 -3.24
CA LYS A 442 8.99 -5.78 -3.13
C LYS A 442 9.49 -4.97 -1.93
N LEU A 443 8.85 -3.82 -1.63
CA LEU A 443 9.18 -3.02 -0.44
C LEU A 443 8.93 -3.83 0.83
N ARG A 444 7.80 -4.53 0.91
CA ARG A 444 7.44 -5.36 2.08
C ARG A 444 8.43 -6.49 2.30
N SER A 445 8.90 -7.13 1.22
CA SER A 445 9.89 -8.20 1.34
C SER A 445 11.21 -7.69 1.93
N ILE A 446 11.68 -6.50 1.53
CA ILE A 446 12.91 -5.87 2.03
C ILE A 446 12.74 -5.42 3.48
N GLU A 447 11.67 -4.67 3.79
CA GLU A 447 11.39 -4.16 5.12
C GLU A 447 11.34 -5.25 6.18
N LEU A 448 10.81 -6.41 5.80
CA LEU A 448 10.51 -7.50 6.72
C LEU A 448 11.49 -8.69 6.61
N ARG A 449 12.34 -8.70 5.58
CA ARG A 449 13.21 -9.84 5.21
C ARG A 449 12.42 -11.14 5.20
N ARG A 450 11.32 -11.12 4.43
CA ARG A 450 10.45 -12.29 4.20
C ARG A 450 10.27 -12.50 2.72
N SER A 451 10.37 -13.75 2.30
CA SER A 451 9.88 -14.12 0.98
C SER A 451 8.38 -13.90 0.91
N ILE A 452 7.89 -13.50 -0.26
CA ILE A 452 6.48 -13.26 -0.54
C ILE A 452 6.02 -14.21 -1.64
N VAL A 453 4.94 -14.92 -1.40
CA VAL A 453 4.18 -15.67 -2.40
C VAL A 453 2.89 -14.92 -2.68
N ARG A 454 2.75 -14.45 -3.91
CA ARG A 454 1.61 -13.63 -4.33
C ARG A 454 0.75 -14.40 -5.31
N SER A 455 -0.50 -14.68 -4.94
CA SER A 455 -1.51 -15.29 -5.79
C SER A 455 -2.53 -14.22 -6.19
N ALA A 456 -2.60 -13.92 -7.48
CA ALA A 456 -3.54 -12.97 -8.07
C ALA A 456 -4.60 -13.71 -8.90
N ASN A 457 -5.83 -13.22 -8.96
CA ASN A 457 -6.83 -13.76 -9.84
C ASN A 457 -6.49 -13.44 -11.32
N THR A 458 -6.56 -12.17 -11.69
CA THR A 458 -6.28 -11.67 -13.06
C THR A 458 -4.95 -10.91 -13.13
N GLY A 459 -4.43 -10.51 -11.97
CA GLY A 459 -3.20 -9.73 -11.82
C GLY A 459 -1.92 -10.50 -12.13
N ILE A 460 -0.81 -10.09 -11.49
CA ILE A 460 0.48 -10.77 -11.63
C ILE A 460 0.71 -11.61 -10.38
N SER A 461 0.67 -12.94 -10.50
CA SER A 461 1.15 -13.85 -9.46
C SER A 461 2.66 -13.92 -9.49
N ALA A 462 3.31 -13.98 -8.32
CA ALA A 462 4.77 -13.95 -8.26
C ALA A 462 5.32 -14.56 -6.97
N ILE A 463 6.56 -15.01 -7.06
CA ILE A 463 7.44 -15.27 -5.92
C ILE A 463 8.45 -14.14 -5.85
N ILE A 464 8.55 -13.49 -4.70
CA ILE A 464 9.49 -12.40 -4.44
C ILE A 464 10.38 -12.85 -3.27
N ASN A 465 11.70 -12.77 -3.46
CA ASN A 465 12.65 -13.08 -2.40
C ASN A 465 12.74 -11.93 -1.37
N GLU A 466 13.45 -12.13 -0.28
CA GLU A 466 13.63 -11.15 0.80
C GLU A 466 14.48 -9.94 0.43
N LYS A 467 15.06 -9.92 -0.78
CA LYS A 467 15.78 -8.77 -1.36
C LYS A 467 14.92 -7.95 -2.32
N GLY A 468 13.69 -8.41 -2.62
CA GLY A 468 12.76 -7.75 -3.53
C GLY A 468 12.83 -8.23 -4.98
N ASP A 469 13.64 -9.25 -5.28
CA ASP A 469 13.72 -9.80 -6.63
C ASP A 469 12.51 -10.70 -6.91
N VAL A 470 11.93 -10.55 -8.09
CA VAL A 470 10.89 -11.45 -8.60
C VAL A 470 11.58 -12.68 -9.19
N ILE A 471 11.43 -13.82 -8.50
CA ILE A 471 12.08 -15.08 -8.90
C ILE A 471 11.29 -15.78 -9.99
N ASN A 472 9.95 -15.78 -9.86
CA ASN A 472 9.04 -16.42 -10.81
C ASN A 472 7.73 -15.64 -10.86
N SER A 473 7.06 -15.59 -12.02
CA SER A 473 5.78 -14.86 -12.16
C SER A 473 4.90 -15.40 -13.28
N ILE A 474 3.58 -15.20 -13.13
CA ILE A 474 2.58 -15.37 -14.19
C ILE A 474 2.11 -13.98 -14.60
N PRO A 475 2.18 -13.63 -15.90
CA PRO A 475 1.76 -12.31 -16.38
C PRO A 475 0.26 -12.02 -16.14
N TYR A 476 -0.09 -10.75 -16.21
CA TYR A 476 -1.47 -10.26 -16.18
C TYR A 476 -2.34 -10.92 -17.27
N GLU A 477 -3.60 -11.24 -16.94
CA GLU A 477 -4.58 -11.90 -17.83
C GLU A 477 -4.13 -13.25 -18.39
N LYS A 478 -3.24 -13.96 -17.71
CA LYS A 478 -2.88 -15.34 -18.03
C LYS A 478 -3.35 -16.25 -16.91
N ASN A 479 -3.87 -17.42 -17.27
CA ASN A 479 -4.03 -18.51 -16.30
C ASN A 479 -2.70 -19.28 -16.18
N GLY A 480 -2.45 -19.87 -15.04
CA GLY A 480 -1.23 -20.64 -14.83
C GLY A 480 -1.02 -21.08 -13.39
N ILE A 481 0.02 -21.88 -13.24
CA ILE A 481 0.47 -22.42 -11.95
C ILE A 481 1.98 -22.17 -11.83
N ILE A 482 2.40 -21.60 -10.69
CA ILE A 482 3.80 -21.61 -10.28
C ILE A 482 3.98 -22.73 -9.27
N ASN A 483 4.93 -23.61 -9.53
CA ASN A 483 5.30 -24.71 -8.67
C ASN A 483 6.80 -24.62 -8.36
N ASP A 484 7.14 -24.15 -7.15
CA ASP A 484 8.52 -23.77 -6.82
C ASP A 484 8.79 -23.91 -5.31
N LYS A 485 10.04 -23.71 -4.90
CA LYS A 485 10.50 -23.67 -3.53
C LYS A 485 10.75 -22.25 -3.07
N VAL A 486 10.29 -21.93 -1.86
CA VAL A 486 10.47 -20.61 -1.28
C VAL A 486 11.17 -20.71 0.07
N PHE A 487 12.19 -19.90 0.28
CA PHE A 487 12.88 -19.84 1.56
C PHE A 487 12.04 -19.11 2.60
N VAL A 488 12.16 -19.57 3.85
CA VAL A 488 11.48 -18.98 5.00
C VAL A 488 12.49 -18.46 6.01
N SER A 489 12.14 -17.40 6.72
CA SER A 489 13.07 -16.71 7.63
C SER A 489 12.41 -16.37 8.96
N ASN A 490 13.17 -16.49 10.04
CA ASN A 490 12.78 -16.03 11.38
C ASN A 490 13.43 -14.69 11.77
N LYS A 491 14.27 -14.11 10.89
CA LYS A 491 15.00 -12.87 11.18
C LYS A 491 14.02 -11.73 11.46
N LEU A 492 14.18 -11.06 12.58
CA LEU A 492 13.41 -9.86 12.90
C LEU A 492 14.22 -8.62 12.51
N THR A 493 13.77 -7.88 11.49
CA THR A 493 14.43 -6.64 11.06
C THR A 493 14.24 -5.53 12.10
N PHE A 494 15.09 -4.50 12.04
CA PHE A 494 14.94 -3.33 12.91
C PHE A 494 13.56 -2.66 12.68
N TYR A 495 13.15 -2.52 11.42
CA TYR A 495 11.84 -1.98 11.10
C TYR A 495 10.69 -2.86 11.61
N ALA A 496 10.77 -4.18 11.46
CA ALA A 496 9.75 -5.08 11.99
C ALA A 496 9.61 -4.97 13.52
N LYS A 497 10.73 -4.72 14.22
CA LYS A 497 10.75 -4.56 15.69
C LYS A 497 10.20 -3.21 16.14
N TYR A 498 10.60 -2.12 15.50
CA TYR A 498 10.33 -0.76 15.98
C TYR A 498 9.26 0.00 15.18
N GLY A 499 8.82 -0.52 14.02
CA GLY A 499 7.82 0.12 13.16
C GLY A 499 8.24 1.50 12.66
N ASP A 500 7.28 2.38 12.45
CA ASP A 500 7.47 3.75 11.91
C ASP A 500 8.04 4.72 12.96
N TYR A 501 9.23 4.43 13.51
CA TYR A 501 9.89 5.29 14.50
C TYR A 501 10.25 6.68 13.94
N ILE A 502 10.50 6.78 12.62
CA ILE A 502 10.74 8.06 11.92
C ILE A 502 9.50 8.95 12.04
N PHE A 503 8.30 8.39 11.91
CA PHE A 503 7.07 9.13 12.18
C PHE A 503 7.01 9.63 13.63
N ARG A 504 7.32 8.80 14.62
CA ARG A 504 7.27 9.20 16.03
C ARG A 504 8.22 10.35 16.35
N ILE A 505 9.43 10.31 15.79
CA ILE A 505 10.39 11.42 15.90
C ILE A 505 9.87 12.67 15.17
N SER A 506 9.34 12.51 13.97
CA SER A 506 8.78 13.62 13.18
C SER A 506 7.57 14.24 13.89
N LEU A 507 6.69 13.44 14.49
CA LEU A 507 5.54 13.93 15.26
C LEU A 507 5.98 14.78 16.45
N PHE A 508 7.03 14.37 17.16
CA PHE A 508 7.60 15.16 18.25
C PHE A 508 8.06 16.55 17.75
N PHE A 509 8.84 16.62 16.69
CA PHE A 509 9.29 17.91 16.14
C PHE A 509 8.13 18.74 15.58
N PHE A 510 7.17 18.12 14.93
CA PHE A 510 5.96 18.77 14.43
C PHE A 510 5.21 19.45 15.58
N ILE A 511 4.92 18.73 16.67
CA ILE A 511 4.18 19.26 17.82
C ILE A 511 4.98 20.39 18.49
N VAL A 512 6.26 20.20 18.77
CA VAL A 512 7.10 21.21 19.44
C VAL A 512 7.15 22.51 18.63
N ILE A 513 7.40 22.44 17.32
CA ILE A 513 7.47 23.63 16.47
C ILE A 513 6.09 24.28 16.31
N PHE A 514 5.02 23.48 16.22
CA PHE A 514 3.64 23.96 16.15
C PHE A 514 3.26 24.74 17.42
N LEU A 515 3.56 24.22 18.60
CA LEU A 515 3.33 24.92 19.87
C LEU A 515 4.18 26.19 19.96
N PHE A 516 5.45 26.13 19.55
CA PHE A 516 6.33 27.29 19.53
C PHE A 516 5.84 28.38 18.56
N TYR A 517 5.23 27.99 17.44
CA TYR A 517 4.60 28.92 16.49
C TYR A 517 3.51 29.76 17.18
N PHE A 518 2.67 29.15 18.03
CA PHE A 518 1.62 29.89 18.76
C PHE A 518 2.18 30.69 19.95
N ALA A 519 3.18 30.17 20.66
CA ALA A 519 3.80 30.81 21.80
C ALA A 519 4.61 32.08 21.44
N LYS A 520 5.22 32.10 20.26
CA LYS A 520 5.99 33.26 19.79
C LYS A 520 5.02 34.40 19.46
N LYS A 521 5.01 35.47 20.28
CA LYS A 521 4.31 36.73 19.95
C LYS A 521 4.88 37.31 18.64
N LYS A 522 4.05 38.03 17.89
CA LYS A 522 4.49 38.72 16.66
C LYS A 522 5.61 39.68 16.92
#